data_2f4d2a6561426b44143246099a1d4daf
#
_entry.id   2f4d2a6561426b44143246099a1d4daf
#
_cell.length_a   1.000
_cell.length_b   1.000
_cell.length_c   1.000
_cell.angle_alpha   90.00
_cell.angle_beta   90.00
_cell.angle_gamma   90.00
#
_symmetry.space_group_name_H-M   'P 1'
#
loop_
_entity.id
_entity.type
_entity.pdbx_description
1 polymer ?
#
loop_
_entity_poly.entity_id
_entity_poly.type
_entity_poly.pdbx_seq_one_letter_code
_entity_poly.pdbx_strand_id
1 'polypeptide(L)'
;MIRIGILSFAHHHGEAYIANLRNMEGVELLGVADDDPMRGQTIAAQNQAHHFHSYEDLLEAKPDGVIICTENNRHRPLVEMAASRGVHVLCEKPIATTLEDARAIVNACDKASVLLMTAFPMRFSAPLLDLKGRLDNGDFGDVYCFNGTNQGELPTKHRAWF
;
A
#
# COMPACT_ATOMS: atom_id res chain seq x y z
N MET A 1 6.34 -0.72 19.62
CA MET A 1 6.69 -0.09 18.33
C MET A 1 6.12 -1.00 17.27
N ILE A 2 5.38 -0.47 16.31
CA ILE A 2 4.78 -1.22 15.20
C ILE A 2 5.82 -1.38 14.09
N ARG A 3 6.10 -2.61 13.68
CA ARG A 3 7.14 -2.95 12.69
C ARG A 3 6.51 -3.15 11.33
N ILE A 4 6.86 -2.30 10.36
CA ILE A 4 6.30 -2.31 9.01
C ILE A 4 7.38 -2.67 7.98
N GLY A 5 7.09 -3.63 7.12
CA GLY A 5 7.90 -3.96 5.95
C GLY A 5 7.30 -3.40 4.66
N ILE A 6 8.12 -3.22 3.63
CA ILE A 6 7.63 -2.83 2.29
C ILE A 6 8.00 -3.93 1.29
N LEU A 7 6.99 -4.41 0.56
CA LEU A 7 7.12 -5.44 -0.47
C LEU A 7 6.95 -4.81 -1.84
N SER A 8 8.02 -4.81 -2.61
CA SER A 8 8.20 -4.27 -3.96
C SER A 8 8.19 -2.74 -4.06
N PHE A 9 8.89 -2.28 -5.08
CA PHE A 9 8.98 -0.88 -5.50
C PHE A 9 8.68 -0.72 -6.99
N ALA A 10 7.93 -1.65 -7.57
CA ALA A 10 7.42 -1.51 -8.93
C ALA A 10 6.51 -0.29 -9.03
N HIS A 11 5.71 -0.02 -8.00
CA HIS A 11 4.94 1.22 -7.89
C HIS A 11 5.74 2.32 -7.18
N HIS A 12 5.74 3.54 -7.78
CA HIS A 12 6.53 4.68 -7.30
C HIS A 12 6.18 5.20 -5.89
N HIS A 13 5.01 4.82 -5.35
CA HIS A 13 4.63 5.21 -3.99
C HIS A 13 5.50 4.55 -2.91
N GLY A 14 6.19 3.45 -3.21
CA GLY A 14 7.03 2.73 -2.24
C GLY A 14 8.05 3.62 -1.53
N GLU A 15 8.72 4.51 -2.28
CA GLU A 15 9.68 5.46 -1.71
C GLU A 15 9.02 6.50 -0.80
N ALA A 16 7.81 6.97 -1.15
CA ALA A 16 7.06 7.88 -0.32
C ALA A 16 6.63 7.24 1.02
N TYR A 17 6.30 5.94 1.01
CA TYR A 17 6.01 5.22 2.25
C TYR A 17 7.23 5.12 3.17
N ILE A 18 8.43 4.90 2.64
CA ILE A 18 9.66 4.92 3.46
C ILE A 18 9.78 6.26 4.19
N ALA A 19 9.67 7.37 3.44
CA ALA A 19 9.78 8.71 4.02
C ALA A 19 8.71 8.98 5.09
N ASN A 20 7.47 8.53 4.84
CA ASN A 20 6.36 8.69 5.79
C ASN A 20 6.58 7.87 7.06
N LEU A 21 6.92 6.57 6.94
CA LEU A 21 7.10 5.67 8.09
C LEU A 21 8.20 6.19 9.04
N ARG A 22 9.26 6.77 8.51
CA ARG A 22 10.36 7.34 9.31
C ARG A 22 9.95 8.53 10.17
N ASN A 23 8.92 9.26 9.73
CA ASN A 23 8.41 10.43 10.44
C ASN A 23 7.25 10.08 11.38
N MET A 24 6.84 8.81 11.44
CA MET A 24 5.74 8.37 12.30
C MET A 24 6.26 7.91 13.66
N GLU A 25 5.76 8.56 14.71
CA GLU A 25 6.08 8.15 16.09
C GLU A 25 5.50 6.77 16.40
N GLY A 26 6.27 5.92 17.05
CA GLY A 26 5.82 4.57 17.43
C GLY A 26 5.87 3.53 16.30
N VAL A 27 6.36 3.90 15.11
CA VAL A 27 6.52 3.01 13.95
C VAL A 27 7.99 2.80 13.62
N GLU A 28 8.33 1.58 13.23
CA GLU A 28 9.66 1.18 12.75
C GLU A 28 9.55 0.64 11.32
N LEU A 29 10.34 1.18 10.40
CA LEU A 29 10.58 0.54 9.11
C LEU A 29 11.50 -0.66 9.32
N LEU A 30 10.94 -1.87 9.34
CA LEU A 30 11.70 -3.12 9.50
C LEU A 30 12.69 -3.34 8.37
N GLY A 31 12.28 -3.02 7.14
CA GLY A 31 13.09 -3.14 5.94
C GLY A 31 12.25 -3.24 4.69
N VAL A 32 12.94 -3.52 3.60
CA VAL A 32 12.38 -3.57 2.25
C VAL A 32 12.78 -4.86 1.55
N ALA A 33 11.90 -5.39 0.71
CA ALA A 33 12.17 -6.51 -0.20
C ALA A 33 11.61 -6.21 -1.59
N ASP A 34 12.29 -6.71 -2.62
CA ASP A 34 11.88 -6.54 -4.01
C ASP A 34 12.24 -7.80 -4.81
N ASP A 35 11.40 -8.17 -5.79
CA ASP A 35 11.68 -9.28 -6.70
C ASP A 35 12.70 -8.92 -7.79
N ASP A 36 12.95 -7.62 -8.01
CA ASP A 36 14.12 -7.13 -8.71
C ASP A 36 15.24 -6.82 -7.69
N PRO A 37 16.28 -7.67 -7.58
CA PRO A 37 17.32 -7.50 -6.58
C PRO A 37 18.10 -6.18 -6.71
N MET A 38 18.28 -5.69 -7.95
CA MET A 38 18.97 -4.42 -8.19
C MET A 38 18.16 -3.24 -7.71
N ARG A 39 16.85 -3.26 -7.96
CA ARG A 39 15.91 -2.24 -7.47
C ARG A 39 15.85 -2.26 -5.94
N GLY A 40 15.66 -3.44 -5.33
CA GLY A 40 15.63 -3.60 -3.89
C GLY A 40 16.88 -3.08 -3.19
N GLN A 41 18.06 -3.49 -3.65
CA GLN A 41 19.34 -3.02 -3.10
C GLN A 41 19.52 -1.51 -3.27
N THR A 42 19.19 -0.97 -4.44
CA THR A 42 19.33 0.46 -4.71
C THR A 42 18.45 1.29 -3.78
N ILE A 43 17.17 0.92 -3.65
CA ILE A 43 16.22 1.61 -2.78
C ILE A 43 16.64 1.50 -1.31
N ALA A 44 17.06 0.31 -0.88
CA ALA A 44 17.54 0.11 0.50
C ALA A 44 18.75 0.99 0.81
N ALA A 45 19.75 1.02 -0.09
CA ALA A 45 20.95 1.82 0.08
C ALA A 45 20.66 3.33 0.11
N GLN A 46 19.86 3.83 -0.84
CA GLN A 46 19.48 5.24 -0.92
C GLN A 46 18.71 5.71 0.31
N ASN A 47 17.94 4.80 0.90
CA ASN A 47 17.10 5.10 2.04
C ASN A 47 17.68 4.55 3.35
N GLN A 48 18.92 4.06 3.42
CA GLN A 48 19.51 3.48 4.64
C GLN A 48 18.57 2.49 5.34
N ALA A 49 17.82 1.70 4.55
CA ALA A 49 16.91 0.69 5.03
C ALA A 49 17.54 -0.71 4.96
N HIS A 50 17.08 -1.62 5.81
CA HIS A 50 17.50 -3.01 5.71
C HIS A 50 16.93 -3.64 4.44
N HIS A 51 17.78 -4.32 3.65
CA HIS A 51 17.38 -5.06 2.45
C HIS A 51 17.22 -6.54 2.79
N PHE A 52 16.03 -7.08 2.57
CA PHE A 52 15.76 -8.51 2.59
C PHE A 52 15.88 -9.07 1.18
N HIS A 53 16.47 -10.27 1.03
CA HIS A 53 16.71 -10.86 -0.28
C HIS A 53 15.44 -11.38 -0.97
N SER A 54 14.40 -11.68 -0.19
CA SER A 54 13.10 -12.15 -0.70
C SER A 54 11.95 -11.56 0.13
N TYR A 55 10.73 -11.66 -0.41
CA TYR A 55 9.52 -11.32 0.34
C TYR A 55 9.33 -12.24 1.54
N GLU A 56 9.68 -13.51 1.36
CA GLU A 56 9.64 -14.54 2.40
C GLU A 56 10.55 -14.18 3.57
N ASP A 57 11.80 -13.80 3.32
CA ASP A 57 12.77 -13.41 4.36
C ASP A 57 12.24 -12.23 5.19
N LEU A 58 11.63 -11.23 4.52
CA LEU A 58 11.03 -10.10 5.22
C LEU A 58 9.86 -10.55 6.11
N LEU A 59 9.00 -11.41 5.60
CA LEU A 59 7.85 -11.91 6.35
C LEU A 59 8.26 -12.85 7.50
N GLU A 60 9.36 -13.61 7.35
CA GLU A 60 9.95 -14.44 8.43
C GLU A 60 10.51 -13.59 9.58
N ALA A 61 10.91 -12.35 9.29
CA ALA A 61 11.29 -11.39 10.33
C ALA A 61 10.10 -10.87 11.17
N LYS A 62 8.88 -11.36 10.89
CA LYS A 62 7.63 -11.13 11.62
C LYS A 62 7.30 -9.63 11.77
N PRO A 63 7.07 -8.91 10.67
CA PRO A 63 6.49 -7.57 10.74
C PRO A 63 5.07 -7.64 11.30
N ASP A 64 4.61 -6.57 11.94
CA ASP A 64 3.19 -6.41 12.32
C ASP A 64 2.33 -6.16 11.08
N GLY A 65 2.88 -5.45 10.10
CA GLY A 65 2.21 -5.17 8.83
C GLY A 65 3.18 -5.01 7.68
N VAL A 66 2.64 -5.12 6.47
CA VAL A 66 3.39 -4.85 5.24
C VAL A 66 2.63 -3.90 4.33
N ILE A 67 3.39 -3.10 3.58
CA ILE A 67 2.89 -2.27 2.48
C ILE A 67 3.28 -2.97 1.18
N ILE A 68 2.30 -3.25 0.31
CA ILE A 68 2.51 -3.94 -0.96
C ILE A 68 2.45 -2.93 -2.10
N CYS A 69 3.58 -2.74 -2.80
CA CYS A 69 3.77 -1.77 -3.87
C CYS A 69 4.22 -2.44 -5.18
N THR A 70 3.75 -3.65 -5.45
CA THR A 70 4.03 -4.37 -6.70
C THR A 70 3.11 -3.92 -7.84
N GLU A 71 3.25 -4.54 -9.02
CA GLU A 71 2.34 -4.35 -10.14
C GLU A 71 0.92 -4.81 -9.78
N ASN A 72 -0.07 -4.15 -10.34
CA ASN A 72 -1.49 -4.34 -9.98
C ASN A 72 -1.97 -5.79 -10.07
N ASN A 73 -1.50 -6.54 -11.06
CA ASN A 73 -1.86 -7.94 -11.28
C ASN A 73 -1.12 -8.93 -10.36
N ARG A 74 -0.19 -8.43 -9.56
CA ARG A 74 0.63 -9.22 -8.62
C ARG A 74 0.28 -8.96 -7.15
N HIS A 75 -0.74 -8.16 -6.86
CA HIS A 75 -1.18 -7.89 -5.49
C HIS A 75 -1.64 -9.16 -4.79
N ARG A 76 -2.49 -9.98 -5.45
CA ARG A 76 -3.09 -11.18 -4.84
C ARG A 76 -2.06 -12.13 -4.22
N PRO A 77 -1.04 -12.63 -4.91
CA PRO A 77 -0.11 -13.59 -4.33
C PRO A 77 0.64 -13.03 -3.12
N LEU A 78 1.00 -11.74 -3.13
CA LEU A 78 1.70 -11.13 -2.00
C LEU A 78 0.78 -10.89 -0.80
N VAL A 79 -0.48 -10.51 -1.03
CA VAL A 79 -1.47 -10.38 0.05
C VAL A 79 -1.76 -11.74 0.68
N GLU A 80 -1.99 -12.78 -0.13
CA GLU A 80 -2.20 -14.16 0.37
C GLU A 80 -0.99 -14.66 1.16
N MET A 81 0.23 -14.34 0.71
CA MET A 81 1.47 -14.70 1.38
C MET A 81 1.59 -14.02 2.75
N ALA A 82 1.33 -12.72 2.84
CA ALA A 82 1.36 -11.95 4.09
C ALA A 82 0.25 -12.41 5.05
N ALA A 83 -0.98 -12.54 4.57
CA ALA A 83 -2.14 -12.97 5.35
C ALA A 83 -1.92 -14.37 5.94
N SER A 84 -1.37 -15.32 5.17
CA SER A 84 -1.10 -16.69 5.66
C SER A 84 -0.09 -16.73 6.84
N ARG A 85 0.68 -15.65 7.04
CA ARG A 85 1.63 -15.48 8.14
C ARG A 85 1.10 -14.61 9.27
N GLY A 86 -0.18 -14.21 9.20
CA GLY A 86 -0.81 -13.35 10.21
C GLY A 86 -0.36 -11.89 10.17
N VAL A 87 0.15 -11.43 9.03
CA VAL A 87 0.68 -10.07 8.85
C VAL A 87 -0.39 -9.16 8.25
N HIS A 88 -0.61 -7.99 8.85
CA HIS A 88 -1.55 -6.98 8.37
C HIS A 88 -1.08 -6.36 7.05
N VAL A 89 -2.01 -5.94 6.19
CA VAL A 89 -1.69 -5.52 4.82
C VAL A 89 -2.27 -4.14 4.49
N LEU A 90 -1.40 -3.24 4.04
CA LEU A 90 -1.76 -2.08 3.22
C LEU A 90 -1.39 -2.39 1.76
N CYS A 91 -2.40 -2.55 0.90
CA CYS A 91 -2.20 -2.87 -0.52
C CYS A 91 -2.41 -1.63 -1.38
N GLU A 92 -1.50 -1.36 -2.33
CA GLU A 92 -1.67 -0.28 -3.30
C GLU A 92 -2.95 -0.43 -4.12
N LYS A 93 -3.43 0.70 -4.59
CA LYS A 93 -4.58 0.77 -5.50
C LYS A 93 -4.15 0.51 -6.97
N PRO A 94 -5.02 -0.06 -7.79
CA PRO A 94 -6.26 -0.75 -7.42
C PRO A 94 -5.96 -2.03 -6.66
N ILE A 95 -6.85 -2.48 -5.80
CA ILE A 95 -6.64 -3.70 -4.99
C ILE A 95 -6.32 -4.94 -5.84
N ALA A 96 -6.92 -5.03 -7.02
CA ALA A 96 -6.68 -6.09 -8.01
C ALA A 96 -7.12 -5.63 -9.40
N THR A 97 -6.75 -6.40 -10.43
CA THR A 97 -7.16 -6.17 -11.83
C THR A 97 -8.42 -6.95 -12.23
N THR A 98 -8.82 -7.93 -11.42
CA THR A 98 -10.04 -8.73 -11.62
C THR A 98 -10.89 -8.77 -10.36
N LEU A 99 -12.19 -8.99 -10.52
CA LEU A 99 -13.10 -9.18 -9.38
C LEU A 99 -12.78 -10.49 -8.61
N GLU A 100 -12.32 -11.51 -9.31
CA GLU A 100 -11.91 -12.79 -8.71
C GLU A 100 -10.74 -12.57 -7.74
N ASP A 101 -9.67 -11.88 -8.18
CA ASP A 101 -8.51 -11.59 -7.35
C ASP A 101 -8.87 -10.67 -6.18
N ALA A 102 -9.72 -9.66 -6.40
CA ALA A 102 -10.17 -8.79 -5.33
C ALA A 102 -10.91 -9.57 -4.23
N ARG A 103 -11.80 -10.49 -4.60
CA ARG A 103 -12.50 -11.38 -3.66
C ARG A 103 -11.54 -12.34 -2.95
N ALA A 104 -10.56 -12.89 -3.68
CA ALA A 104 -9.56 -13.78 -3.09
C ALA A 104 -8.71 -13.06 -2.03
N ILE A 105 -8.29 -11.83 -2.31
CA ILE A 105 -7.55 -10.96 -1.38
C ILE A 105 -8.35 -10.73 -0.09
N VAL A 106 -9.61 -10.29 -0.21
CA VAL A 106 -10.46 -10.03 0.96
C VAL A 106 -10.67 -11.31 1.77
N ASN A 107 -11.03 -12.41 1.11
CA ASN A 107 -11.26 -13.69 1.76
C ASN A 107 -10.01 -14.23 2.48
N ALA A 108 -8.82 -14.03 1.91
CA ALA A 108 -7.57 -14.47 2.53
C ALA A 108 -7.30 -13.70 3.84
N CYS A 109 -7.50 -12.39 3.83
CA CYS A 109 -7.31 -11.55 5.00
C CYS A 109 -8.36 -11.84 6.09
N ASP A 110 -9.64 -11.98 5.72
CA ASP A 110 -10.72 -12.33 6.63
C ASP A 110 -10.46 -13.69 7.29
N LYS A 111 -10.11 -14.71 6.50
CA LYS A 111 -9.80 -16.05 7.00
C LYS A 111 -8.64 -16.06 7.98
N ALA A 112 -7.62 -15.24 7.72
CA ALA A 112 -6.45 -15.11 8.59
C ALA A 112 -6.68 -14.15 9.77
N SER A 113 -7.82 -13.47 9.83
CA SER A 113 -8.13 -12.43 10.84
C SER A 113 -7.09 -11.30 10.87
N VAL A 114 -6.59 -10.91 9.70
CA VAL A 114 -5.67 -9.79 9.55
C VAL A 114 -6.38 -8.58 8.93
N LEU A 115 -5.88 -7.39 9.26
CA LEU A 115 -6.41 -6.15 8.68
C LEU A 115 -5.94 -6.03 7.22
N LEU A 116 -6.87 -5.66 6.35
CA LEU A 116 -6.59 -5.28 4.97
C LEU A 116 -7.06 -3.85 4.73
N MET A 117 -6.19 -3.03 4.19
CA MET A 117 -6.52 -1.68 3.75
C MET A 117 -6.02 -1.46 2.32
N THR A 118 -6.87 -0.92 1.45
CA THR A 118 -6.43 -0.43 0.14
C THR A 118 -5.96 1.02 0.27
N ALA A 119 -4.83 1.34 -0.36
CA ALA A 119 -4.20 2.65 -0.29
C ALA A 119 -4.96 3.71 -1.11
N PHE A 120 -5.96 4.32 -0.50
CA PHE A 120 -6.70 5.46 -1.04
C PHE A 120 -6.35 6.74 -0.27
N PRO A 121 -5.20 7.37 -0.53
CA PRO A 121 -4.69 8.50 0.26
C PRO A 121 -5.66 9.70 0.28
N MET A 122 -6.41 9.89 -0.79
CA MET A 122 -7.38 10.99 -0.87
C MET A 122 -8.48 10.90 0.19
N ARG A 123 -8.78 9.70 0.72
CA ARG A 123 -9.73 9.54 1.85
C ARG A 123 -9.30 10.24 3.12
N PHE A 124 -8.01 10.54 3.25
CA PHE A 124 -7.40 11.15 4.43
C PHE A 124 -6.94 12.59 4.19
N SER A 125 -7.19 13.15 3.00
CA SER A 125 -6.86 14.55 2.72
C SER A 125 -7.81 15.49 3.48
N ALA A 126 -7.25 16.51 4.12
CA ALA A 126 -8.03 17.45 4.94
C ALA A 126 -9.21 18.08 4.19
N PRO A 127 -9.09 18.55 2.92
CA PRO A 127 -10.22 19.09 2.18
C PRO A 127 -11.35 18.08 1.94
N LEU A 128 -11.02 16.79 1.69
CA LEU A 128 -12.04 15.77 1.47
C LEU A 128 -12.68 15.30 2.77
N LEU A 129 -11.94 15.30 3.87
CA LEU A 129 -12.51 15.04 5.20
C LEU A 129 -13.48 16.14 5.62
N ASP A 130 -13.12 17.43 5.38
CA ASP A 130 -14.02 18.55 5.62
C ASP A 130 -15.29 18.46 4.76
N LEU A 131 -15.12 18.26 3.46
CA LEU A 131 -16.25 18.07 2.54
C LEU A 131 -17.17 16.92 2.99
N LYS A 132 -16.58 15.78 3.38
CA LYS A 132 -17.36 14.64 3.88
C LYS A 132 -18.13 15.00 5.16
N GLY A 133 -17.47 15.65 6.12
CA GLY A 133 -18.13 16.09 7.35
C GLY A 133 -19.31 17.02 7.09
N ARG A 134 -19.19 17.96 6.18
CA ARG A 134 -20.26 18.87 5.78
C ARG A 134 -21.41 18.16 5.06
N LEU A 135 -21.08 17.17 4.22
CA LEU A 135 -22.10 16.32 3.59
C LEU A 135 -22.88 15.51 4.63
N ASP A 136 -22.18 14.88 5.59
CA ASP A 136 -22.78 14.08 6.64
C ASP A 136 -23.67 14.91 7.59
N ASN A 137 -23.32 16.19 7.79
CA ASN A 137 -24.09 17.15 8.57
C ASN A 137 -25.31 17.73 7.84
N GLY A 138 -25.44 17.47 6.53
CA GLY A 138 -26.51 17.96 5.71
C GLY A 138 -26.37 19.44 5.27
N ASP A 139 -25.15 20.00 5.38
CA ASP A 139 -24.88 21.42 5.04
C ASP A 139 -25.24 21.77 3.59
N PHE A 140 -25.30 20.79 2.71
CA PHE A 140 -25.61 20.93 1.28
C PHE A 140 -27.04 20.52 0.92
N GLY A 141 -27.85 20.07 1.92
CA GLY A 141 -29.15 19.48 1.64
C GLY A 141 -29.03 18.16 0.87
N ASP A 142 -30.02 17.87 0.04
CA ASP A 142 -30.00 16.68 -0.82
C ASP A 142 -29.00 16.84 -1.97
N VAL A 143 -28.05 15.92 -2.06
CA VAL A 143 -27.02 15.94 -3.11
C VAL A 143 -27.45 15.08 -4.27
N TYR A 144 -27.74 15.72 -5.41
CA TYR A 144 -28.21 15.04 -6.63
C TYR A 144 -27.08 14.73 -7.62
N CYS A 145 -25.96 15.46 -7.57
CA CYS A 145 -24.84 15.27 -8.48
C CYS A 145 -23.53 15.70 -7.82
N PHE A 146 -22.48 14.93 -8.11
CA PHE A 146 -21.11 15.27 -7.75
C PHE A 146 -20.22 15.17 -9.00
N ASN A 147 -19.54 16.26 -9.36
CA ASN A 147 -18.57 16.29 -10.44
C ASN A 147 -17.16 16.48 -9.87
N GLY A 148 -16.31 15.48 -10.06
CA GLY A 148 -14.91 15.54 -9.62
C GLY A 148 -13.95 15.35 -10.80
N THR A 149 -12.85 16.10 -10.82
CA THR A 149 -11.78 15.92 -11.80
C THR A 149 -10.47 15.66 -11.07
N ASN A 150 -9.71 14.66 -11.57
CA ASN A 150 -8.35 14.40 -11.12
C ASN A 150 -7.46 14.28 -12.36
N GLN A 151 -6.52 15.20 -12.50
CA GLN A 151 -5.64 15.28 -13.67
C GLN A 151 -4.20 15.37 -13.21
N GLY A 152 -3.29 14.65 -13.89
CA GLY A 152 -1.87 14.68 -13.63
C GLY A 152 -1.07 14.25 -14.85
N GLU A 153 0.23 14.52 -14.84
CA GLU A 153 1.14 14.02 -15.86
C GLU A 153 1.40 12.53 -15.64
N LEU A 154 1.51 11.78 -16.76
CA LEU A 154 2.00 10.41 -16.71
C LEU A 154 3.48 10.43 -16.32
N PRO A 155 3.87 9.79 -15.19
CA PRO A 155 5.26 9.75 -14.77
C PRO A 155 6.14 9.09 -15.84
N THR A 156 7.08 9.84 -16.41
CA THR A 156 7.92 9.38 -17.53
C THR A 156 8.74 8.15 -17.19
N LYS A 157 9.19 8.03 -15.96
CA LYS A 157 9.95 6.86 -15.45
C LYS A 157 9.13 5.57 -15.37
N HIS A 158 7.81 5.66 -15.48
CA HIS A 158 6.90 4.52 -15.41
C HIS A 158 6.16 4.22 -16.71
N ARG A 159 6.57 4.86 -17.84
CA ARG A 159 5.89 4.67 -19.14
C ARG A 159 5.84 3.22 -19.61
N ALA A 160 6.85 2.41 -19.28
CA ALA A 160 6.86 0.98 -19.64
C ALA A 160 5.92 0.13 -18.78
N TRP A 161 5.37 0.69 -17.72
CA TRP A 161 4.52 0.02 -16.76
C TRP A 161 3.01 0.29 -16.99
N PHE A 162 2.70 1.40 -17.69
CA PHE A 162 1.34 1.78 -18.09
C PHE A 162 1.05 1.25 -19.52
#